data_4a2d4ced26516491d2f39694152f2a2a
#
_entry.id   4a2d4ced26516491d2f39694152f2a2a
#
_cell.length_a   1.000
_cell.length_b   1.000
_cell.length_c   1.000
_cell.angle_alpha   90.00
_cell.angle_beta   90.00
_cell.angle_gamma   90.00
#
_symmetry.space_group_name_H-M   'P 1'
#
loop_
_entity.id
_entity.type
_entity.pdbx_description
1 polymer ?
#
loop_
_entity_poly.entity_id
_entity_poly.type
_entity_poly.pdbx_seq_one_letter_code
_entity_poly.pdbx_strand_id
1 'polypeptide(L)'
;MELFSLRYNMSKKLLRTILIIVAIIALCVIAYCGWYIWQYWHGHELGDSLKDNWGGGSEDITAKSVEIPVDFDSLHEVNPEIYAWIYIPGTDISYPVLQHDGDNGYYTRRAEDGNYFTGGCIYSENYNKKDFSDPMT
;
A
#
# COMPACT_ATOMS: atom_id res chain seq x y z
N MET A 1 2.27 18.84 -54.39
CA MET A 1 0.98 19.37 -53.90
C MET A 1 -0.11 18.33 -54.16
N GLU A 2 0.06 17.09 -53.65
CA GLU A 2 -0.88 15.94 -53.80
C GLU A 2 -0.94 15.04 -52.58
N LEU A 3 -0.89 15.59 -51.41
CA LEU A 3 -0.98 14.82 -50.16
C LEU A 3 -2.30 15.02 -49.39
N PHE A 4 -3.30 15.66 -50.00
CA PHE A 4 -4.54 16.02 -49.27
C PHE A 4 -5.83 15.37 -49.81
N SER A 5 -5.78 14.29 -50.59
CA SER A 5 -7.00 13.67 -51.13
C SER A 5 -7.19 12.19 -50.79
N LEU A 6 -6.57 11.67 -49.74
CA LEU A 6 -7.08 10.43 -49.15
C LEU A 6 -8.30 10.76 -48.27
N ARG A 7 -9.38 11.22 -48.88
CA ARG A 7 -10.73 11.10 -48.32
C ARG A 7 -11.04 9.60 -48.22
N TYR A 8 -10.61 9.04 -47.09
CA TYR A 8 -11.02 7.68 -46.72
C TYR A 8 -12.53 7.68 -46.53
N ASN A 9 -13.25 7.24 -47.56
CA ASN A 9 -14.70 7.09 -47.55
C ASN A 9 -15.06 5.86 -46.71
N MET A 10 -14.83 5.99 -45.38
CA MET A 10 -15.22 4.95 -44.41
C MET A 10 -16.72 4.74 -44.52
N SER A 11 -17.15 3.51 -44.78
CA SER A 11 -18.56 3.18 -44.74
C SER A 11 -19.12 3.51 -43.32
N LYS A 12 -20.34 4.03 -43.23
CA LYS A 12 -20.98 4.37 -41.96
C LYS A 12 -20.97 3.20 -40.96
N LYS A 13 -20.93 1.97 -41.45
CA LYS A 13 -20.80 0.76 -40.63
C LYS A 13 -19.41 0.64 -40.00
N LEU A 14 -18.34 0.88 -40.78
CA LEU A 14 -16.96 0.83 -40.30
C LEU A 14 -16.72 1.92 -39.25
N LEU A 15 -17.20 3.14 -39.48
CA LEU A 15 -17.10 4.23 -38.52
C LEU A 15 -17.79 3.89 -37.18
N ARG A 16 -19.00 3.32 -37.24
CA ARG A 16 -19.71 2.88 -36.03
C ARG A 16 -18.96 1.78 -35.28
N THR A 17 -18.39 0.82 -35.98
CA THR A 17 -17.59 -0.25 -35.36
C THR A 17 -16.35 0.32 -34.66
N ILE A 18 -15.64 1.24 -35.30
CA ILE A 18 -14.48 1.92 -34.69
C ILE A 18 -14.89 2.69 -33.43
N LEU A 19 -15.99 3.45 -33.48
CA LEU A 19 -16.49 4.20 -32.33
C LEU A 19 -16.87 3.28 -31.16
N ILE A 20 -17.48 2.11 -31.44
CA ILE A 20 -17.80 1.13 -30.40
C ILE A 20 -16.53 0.56 -29.77
N ILE A 21 -15.53 0.22 -30.57
CA ILE A 21 -14.25 -0.29 -30.05
C ILE A 21 -13.56 0.77 -29.17
N VAL A 22 -13.51 2.02 -29.62
CA VAL A 22 -12.93 3.12 -28.85
C VAL A 22 -13.70 3.32 -27.53
N ALA A 23 -15.02 3.26 -27.57
CA ALA A 23 -15.86 3.37 -26.36
C ALA A 23 -15.58 2.23 -25.36
N ILE A 24 -15.43 0.99 -25.85
CA ILE A 24 -15.10 -0.17 -25.00
C ILE A 24 -13.71 0.02 -24.36
N ILE A 25 -12.71 0.43 -25.14
CA ILE A 25 -11.35 0.70 -24.62
C ILE A 25 -11.41 1.79 -23.54
N ALA A 26 -12.13 2.88 -23.79
CA ALA A 26 -12.29 3.97 -22.82
C ALA A 26 -12.94 3.49 -21.52
N LEU A 27 -13.99 2.65 -21.60
CA LEU A 27 -14.62 2.07 -20.42
C LEU A 27 -13.68 1.13 -19.65
N CYS A 28 -12.87 0.34 -20.33
CA CYS A 28 -11.86 -0.52 -19.70
C CYS A 28 -10.81 0.30 -18.95
N VAL A 29 -10.35 1.41 -19.55
CA VAL A 29 -9.38 2.32 -18.91
C VAL A 29 -9.99 2.97 -17.67
N ILE A 30 -11.23 3.46 -17.75
CA ILE A 30 -11.93 4.06 -16.60
C ILE A 30 -12.10 3.03 -15.48
N ALA A 31 -12.51 1.81 -15.80
CA ALA A 31 -12.66 0.74 -14.81
C ALA A 31 -11.32 0.39 -14.15
N TYR A 32 -10.25 0.31 -14.94
CA TYR A 32 -8.91 0.06 -14.42
C TYR A 32 -8.42 1.20 -13.51
N CYS A 33 -8.59 2.46 -13.92
CA CYS A 33 -8.23 3.61 -13.10
C CYS A 33 -9.04 3.65 -11.80
N GLY A 34 -10.35 3.38 -11.86
CA GLY A 34 -11.20 3.31 -10.68
C GLY A 34 -10.77 2.23 -9.71
N TRP A 35 -10.46 1.04 -10.21
CA TRP A 35 -9.92 -0.06 -9.40
C TRP A 35 -8.58 0.30 -8.77
N TYR A 36 -7.67 0.94 -9.51
CA TYR A 36 -6.36 1.36 -9.01
C TYR A 36 -6.48 2.41 -7.91
N ILE A 37 -7.36 3.42 -8.08
CA ILE A 37 -7.63 4.45 -7.08
C ILE A 37 -8.24 3.82 -5.82
N TRP A 38 -9.23 2.93 -5.98
CA TRP A 38 -9.84 2.24 -4.84
C TRP A 38 -8.81 1.45 -4.02
N GLN A 39 -7.92 0.72 -4.69
CA GLN A 39 -6.86 -0.04 -4.04
C GLN A 39 -5.87 0.86 -3.28
N TYR A 40 -5.52 2.01 -3.88
CA TYR A 40 -4.65 2.99 -3.23
C TYR A 40 -5.28 3.55 -1.94
N TRP A 41 -6.55 3.91 -1.99
CA TRP A 41 -7.26 4.44 -0.82
C TRP A 41 -7.42 3.38 0.27
N HIS A 42 -7.77 2.15 -0.10
CA HIS A 42 -7.97 1.07 0.88
C HIS A 42 -6.67 0.75 1.65
N GLY A 43 -5.53 0.72 0.99
CA GLY A 43 -4.25 0.51 1.65
C GLY A 43 -3.87 1.63 2.62
N HIS A 44 -4.12 2.89 2.26
CA HIS A 44 -3.91 4.02 3.18
C HIS A 44 -4.84 3.97 4.40
N GLU A 45 -6.11 3.66 4.19
CA GLU A 45 -7.11 3.58 5.26
C GLU A 45 -6.75 2.50 6.29
N LEU A 46 -6.16 1.39 5.84
CA LEU A 46 -5.70 0.33 6.74
C LEU A 46 -4.56 0.80 7.63
N GLY A 47 -3.50 1.40 7.07
CA GLY A 47 -2.37 1.91 7.85
C GLY A 47 -2.80 2.96 8.88
N ASP A 48 -3.68 3.88 8.49
CA ASP A 48 -4.23 4.89 9.40
C ASP A 48 -5.13 4.25 10.49
N SER A 49 -5.91 3.23 10.15
CA SER A 49 -6.75 2.50 11.11
C SER A 49 -5.92 1.76 12.15
N LEU A 50 -4.81 1.15 11.75
CA LEU A 50 -3.88 0.50 12.66
C LEU A 50 -3.23 1.51 13.60
N LYS A 51 -2.83 2.67 13.08
CA LYS A 51 -2.28 3.77 13.86
C LYS A 51 -3.28 4.30 14.91
N ASP A 52 -4.53 4.50 14.52
CA ASP A 52 -5.56 5.07 15.39
C ASP A 52 -6.03 4.07 16.46
N ASN A 53 -6.09 2.78 16.13
CA ASN A 53 -6.60 1.75 17.04
C ASN A 53 -5.52 1.19 17.98
N TRP A 54 -4.28 1.11 17.55
CA TRP A 54 -3.21 0.43 18.32
C TRP A 54 -1.93 1.26 18.48
N GLY A 55 -1.75 2.35 17.72
CA GLY A 55 -0.67 3.30 17.94
C GLY A 55 -0.97 4.17 19.14
N GLY A 56 -0.49 3.82 20.30
CA GLY A 56 -0.70 4.56 21.54
C GLY A 56 -0.45 6.05 21.35
N GLY A 57 -1.40 6.87 21.79
CA GLY A 57 -1.39 8.32 21.62
C GLY A 57 -0.11 8.96 22.11
N SER A 58 0.22 10.09 21.52
CA SER A 58 1.37 10.95 21.79
C SER A 58 1.36 11.52 23.20
N GLU A 59 1.48 10.70 24.24
CA GLU A 59 1.80 11.18 25.57
C GLU A 59 3.31 11.11 25.80
N ASP A 60 3.83 12.23 26.27
CA ASP A 60 5.23 12.55 26.60
C ASP A 60 5.91 11.37 27.32
N ILE A 61 6.75 10.62 26.61
CA ILE A 61 7.53 9.53 27.20
C ILE A 61 8.68 10.15 28.01
N THR A 62 8.35 10.66 29.19
CA THR A 62 9.36 10.82 30.24
C THR A 62 9.68 9.45 30.77
N ALA A 63 10.95 9.06 30.66
CA ALA A 63 11.53 7.77 30.97
C ALA A 63 11.19 7.25 32.40
N LYS A 64 9.98 6.75 32.59
CA LYS A 64 9.61 6.05 33.81
C LYS A 64 8.58 4.96 33.50
N SER A 65 9.07 3.73 33.43
CA SER A 65 8.39 2.49 33.03
C SER A 65 7.98 2.47 31.55
N VAL A 66 8.62 1.61 30.79
CA VAL A 66 8.22 1.32 29.39
C VAL A 66 6.92 0.49 29.45
N GLU A 67 5.80 1.17 29.62
CA GLU A 67 4.51 0.63 29.24
C GLU A 67 4.48 0.71 27.72
N ILE A 68 4.47 -0.45 27.06
CA ILE A 68 4.38 -0.50 25.60
C ILE A 68 2.91 -0.19 25.27
N PRO A 69 2.57 0.99 24.73
CA PRO A 69 1.17 1.40 24.52
C PRO A 69 0.54 0.71 23.31
N VAL A 70 1.14 -0.36 22.79
CA VAL A 70 0.74 -1.07 21.58
C VAL A 70 0.30 -2.49 21.97
N ASP A 71 -0.92 -2.84 21.63
CA ASP A 71 -1.48 -4.17 21.80
C ASP A 71 -1.03 -5.11 20.68
N PHE A 72 0.09 -5.78 20.88
CA PHE A 72 0.63 -6.73 19.90
C PHE A 72 -0.24 -7.98 19.73
N ASP A 73 -1.02 -8.38 20.73
CA ASP A 73 -1.89 -9.55 20.62
C ASP A 73 -2.98 -9.29 19.58
N SER A 74 -3.65 -8.14 19.65
CA SER A 74 -4.62 -7.72 18.65
C SER A 74 -4.00 -7.46 17.26
N LEU A 75 -2.77 -6.93 17.20
CA LEU A 75 -2.06 -6.75 15.92
C LEU A 75 -1.72 -8.08 15.25
N HIS A 76 -1.37 -9.11 16.03
CA HIS A 76 -1.12 -10.45 15.52
C HIS A 76 -2.38 -11.15 14.97
N GLU A 77 -3.58 -10.72 15.39
CA GLU A 77 -4.82 -11.18 14.74
C GLU A 77 -4.95 -10.62 13.30
N VAL A 78 -4.42 -9.41 13.05
CA VAL A 78 -4.38 -8.81 11.71
C VAL A 78 -3.28 -9.45 10.87
N ASN A 79 -2.07 -9.50 11.41
CA ASN A 79 -0.94 -10.13 10.74
C ASN A 79 0.13 -10.58 11.76
N PRO A 80 0.38 -11.89 11.91
CA PRO A 80 1.36 -12.41 12.87
C PRO A 80 2.81 -12.04 12.55
N GLU A 81 3.08 -11.47 11.38
CA GLU A 81 4.41 -11.00 10.96
C GLU A 81 4.74 -9.59 11.45
N ILE A 82 3.79 -8.90 12.10
CA ILE A 82 4.04 -7.64 12.82
C ILE A 82 4.82 -7.99 14.09
N TYR A 83 6.07 -7.54 14.21
CA TYR A 83 6.92 -7.87 15.35
C TYR A 83 7.42 -6.65 16.13
N ALA A 84 7.26 -5.45 15.58
CA ALA A 84 7.69 -4.21 16.21
C ALA A 84 6.76 -3.05 15.82
N TRP A 85 6.93 -1.94 16.52
CA TRP A 85 6.24 -0.68 16.25
C TRP A 85 7.23 0.47 16.23
N ILE A 86 7.21 1.28 15.18
CA ILE A 86 8.02 2.49 15.09
C ILE A 86 7.17 3.71 15.45
N TYR A 87 7.64 4.50 16.40
CA TYR A 87 7.03 5.77 16.78
C TYR A 87 8.11 6.84 16.88
N ILE A 88 7.91 7.98 16.22
CA ILE A 88 8.83 9.11 16.30
C ILE A 88 8.09 10.31 16.91
N PRO A 89 8.41 10.68 18.17
CA PRO A 89 7.76 11.79 18.86
C PRO A 89 7.83 13.10 18.09
N GLY A 90 6.71 13.84 18.05
CA GLY A 90 6.62 15.13 17.34
C GLY A 90 6.45 15.02 15.83
N THR A 91 6.18 13.81 15.33
CA THR A 91 5.86 13.53 13.92
C THR A 91 4.61 12.65 13.80
N ASP A 92 4.08 12.51 12.58
CA ASP A 92 2.98 11.59 12.29
C ASP A 92 3.44 10.13 12.09
N ILE A 93 4.71 9.82 12.38
CA ILE A 93 5.27 8.48 12.18
C ILE A 93 4.93 7.61 13.39
N SER A 94 3.98 6.69 13.19
CA SER A 94 3.52 5.70 14.16
C SER A 94 2.95 4.51 13.40
N TYR A 95 3.78 3.48 13.11
CA TYR A 95 3.44 2.39 12.20
C TYR A 95 3.98 1.05 12.68
N PRO A 96 3.30 -0.06 12.35
CA PRO A 96 3.84 -1.40 12.58
C PRO A 96 5.05 -1.68 11.69
N VAL A 97 5.94 -2.52 12.18
CA VAL A 97 7.09 -3.05 11.42
C VAL A 97 6.92 -4.55 11.26
N LEU A 98 7.00 -5.01 10.02
CA LEU A 98 6.78 -6.40 9.65
C LEU A 98 8.09 -7.07 9.22
N GLN A 99 8.12 -8.40 9.27
CA GLN A 99 9.21 -9.17 8.68
C GLN A 99 8.67 -10.49 8.13
N HIS A 100 8.87 -10.70 6.81
CA HIS A 100 8.47 -11.93 6.13
C HIS A 100 9.65 -12.88 6.01
N ASP A 101 9.47 -14.14 6.42
CA ASP A 101 10.51 -15.14 6.32
C ASP A 101 10.68 -15.63 4.86
N GLY A 102 11.90 -15.55 4.35
CA GLY A 102 12.29 -16.10 3.05
C GLY A 102 12.18 -15.18 1.85
N ASP A 103 11.47 -14.05 1.94
CA ASP A 103 11.37 -13.05 0.86
C ASP A 103 11.47 -11.62 1.39
N ASN A 104 12.64 -11.01 1.25
CA ASN A 104 12.88 -9.62 1.66
C ASN A 104 12.10 -8.57 0.85
N GLY A 105 11.53 -8.95 -0.29
CA GLY A 105 10.72 -8.05 -1.13
C GLY A 105 9.21 -8.17 -0.89
N TYR A 106 8.77 -9.09 -0.04
CA TYR A 106 7.36 -9.45 0.12
C TYR A 106 6.47 -8.24 0.40
N TYR A 107 6.86 -7.38 1.34
CA TYR A 107 6.11 -6.19 1.76
C TYR A 107 6.35 -4.92 0.93
N THR A 108 7.19 -4.99 -0.11
CA THR A 108 7.43 -3.85 -1.02
C THR A 108 6.16 -3.35 -1.71
N ARG A 109 5.20 -4.24 -1.93
CA ARG A 109 3.91 -3.94 -2.57
C ARG A 109 2.74 -4.63 -1.85
N ARG A 110 2.79 -4.64 -0.52
CA ARG A 110 1.73 -5.19 0.32
C ARG A 110 1.48 -4.27 1.50
N ALA A 111 0.21 -4.20 1.91
CA ALA A 111 -0.19 -3.55 3.14
C ALA A 111 0.11 -4.45 4.36
N GLU A 112 -0.14 -3.95 5.54
CA GLU A 112 0.10 -4.61 6.82
C GLU A 112 -0.70 -5.91 6.98
N ASP A 113 -1.84 -6.05 6.32
CA ASP A 113 -2.66 -7.27 6.28
C ASP A 113 -2.19 -8.29 5.24
N GLY A 114 -1.11 -8.01 4.52
CA GLY A 114 -0.55 -8.85 3.45
C GLY A 114 -1.25 -8.72 2.10
N ASN A 115 -2.31 -7.92 1.97
CA ASN A 115 -2.97 -7.65 0.71
C ASN A 115 -2.12 -6.76 -0.21
N TYR A 116 -2.35 -6.84 -1.52
CA TYR A 116 -1.61 -6.03 -2.47
C TYR A 116 -1.89 -4.54 -2.26
N PHE A 117 -0.82 -3.78 -2.05
CA PHE A 117 -0.83 -2.33 -1.94
C PHE A 117 0.42 -1.75 -2.59
N THR A 118 0.26 -0.83 -3.53
CA THR A 118 1.37 -0.28 -4.33
C THR A 118 2.39 0.50 -3.49
N GLY A 119 1.97 1.08 -2.37
CA GLY A 119 2.82 1.84 -1.46
C GLY A 119 3.73 0.98 -0.59
N GLY A 120 3.39 -0.29 -0.40
CA GLY A 120 4.06 -1.15 0.57
C GLY A 120 3.79 -0.73 2.02
N CYS A 121 4.43 -1.41 2.96
CA CYS A 121 4.43 -1.03 4.38
C CYS A 121 5.86 -1.02 4.94
N ILE A 122 6.03 -0.70 6.22
CA ILE A 122 7.35 -0.69 6.85
C ILE A 122 7.72 -2.13 7.22
N TYR A 123 8.88 -2.58 6.76
CA TYR A 123 9.36 -3.93 7.03
C TYR A 123 10.87 -3.97 7.19
N SER A 124 11.37 -4.99 7.87
CA SER A 124 12.78 -5.32 7.93
C SER A 124 13.10 -6.55 7.09
N GLU A 125 14.34 -6.68 6.69
CA GLU A 125 14.81 -7.85 5.94
C GLU A 125 15.01 -9.05 6.87
N ASN A 126 14.82 -10.27 6.35
CA ASN A 126 14.81 -11.51 7.13
C ASN A 126 16.16 -11.92 7.74
N TYR A 127 17.25 -11.29 7.35
CA TYR A 127 18.53 -11.47 7.99
C TYR A 127 18.73 -10.62 9.24
N ASN A 128 17.88 -9.61 9.46
CA ASN A 128 17.86 -8.85 10.69
C ASN A 128 17.13 -9.63 11.78
N LYS A 129 17.67 -9.63 12.99
CA LYS A 129 17.01 -10.26 14.11
C LYS A 129 15.86 -9.42 14.64
N LYS A 130 14.74 -10.07 14.94
CA LYS A 130 13.53 -9.40 15.48
C LYS A 130 13.74 -8.83 16.89
N ASP A 131 14.83 -9.19 17.59
CA ASP A 131 15.19 -8.70 18.92
C ASP A 131 16.16 -7.50 18.88
N PHE A 132 16.46 -6.99 17.67
CA PHE A 132 17.37 -5.87 17.44
C PHE A 132 18.80 -6.08 18.00
N SER A 133 19.25 -7.32 18.18
CA SER A 133 20.57 -7.65 18.71
C SER A 133 21.66 -7.69 17.64
N ASP A 134 21.37 -7.28 16.41
CA ASP A 134 22.34 -7.25 15.32
C ASP A 134 23.37 -6.13 15.51
N PRO A 135 24.67 -6.40 15.28
CA PRO A 135 25.72 -5.39 15.45
C PRO A 135 25.78 -4.35 14.32
N MET A 136 24.95 -4.50 13.28
CA MET A 136 24.89 -3.69 12.06
C MET A 136 23.65 -2.83 11.99
N THR A 137 23.39 -2.12 13.00
CA THR A 137 22.33 -1.11 13.00
C THR A 137 22.94 0.27 13.10
#